data_27bd57e60aa63dbef2bc4610ab178d8a
#
_entry.id   27bd57e60aa63dbef2bc4610ab178d8a
#
_cell.length_a   1.000
_cell.length_b   1.000
_cell.length_c   1.000
_cell.angle_alpha   90.00
_cell.angle_beta   90.00
_cell.angle_gamma   90.00
#
_symmetry.space_group_name_H-M   'P 1'
#
loop_
_entity.id
_entity.type
_entity.pdbx_description
1 polymer ?
#
loop_
_entity_poly.entity_id
_entity_poly.type
_entity_poly.pdbx_seq_one_letter_code
_entity_poly.pdbx_strand_id
1 'polypeptide(L)'
;MSYPENIPDTIDYFYDIPDREQKFIANTDKDGFGLLQWSSLRLKGRKLFSWGHRKGSAHWQSLLTDSAGDYVEIQAGLGKTQYECLPMPPKTSWSFAECYTLADIGAQAVKGDYADFVAAVKAQIAQFGDSDALESCLDDITKDISLQKGELLLSGSGAGSLGDVPPQLEFVGDEESAYWRALSENSDSCGGAVPFPFGARQRDILLENRSRSDWRICYQLALLAYDERNFADAKSLCGESMVYDNNLYNNYLYTFIMHQLGDKNMLYFADKCLTLCRCEYSVTESIFGLLFESGNYGRVISAFPELSDELQKMPRLRMYLAIAYLHSANAEKAQELLLENGGLELLDIREGDRTLDRLYRGIRKELFDEDPKKVTVPEQFDFIVADQKD
;
A
#
# COMPACT_ATOMS: atom_id res chain seq x y z
N MET A 1 -16.42 -12.53 -21.36
CA MET A 1 -15.88 -11.55 -20.39
C MET A 1 -16.51 -11.64 -18.99
N SER A 2 -17.59 -12.36 -18.82
CA SER A 2 -18.19 -12.59 -17.49
C SER A 2 -17.43 -13.60 -16.61
N TYR A 3 -16.36 -14.20 -17.14
CA TYR A 3 -15.53 -15.17 -16.43
C TYR A 3 -14.12 -14.63 -16.33
N PRO A 4 -13.58 -14.41 -15.10
CA PRO A 4 -12.23 -13.88 -14.88
C PRO A 4 -11.12 -14.67 -15.58
N GLU A 5 -11.28 -15.99 -15.69
CA GLU A 5 -10.36 -16.89 -16.41
C GLU A 5 -10.15 -16.55 -17.89
N ASN A 6 -11.11 -15.81 -18.49
CA ASN A 6 -11.03 -15.35 -19.89
C ASN A 6 -10.46 -13.93 -20.02
N ILE A 7 -9.96 -13.36 -18.94
CA ILE A 7 -9.42 -12.00 -18.89
C ILE A 7 -7.89 -12.09 -18.80
N PRO A 8 -7.15 -11.98 -19.92
CA PRO A 8 -5.71 -12.21 -19.92
C PRO A 8 -4.90 -11.09 -19.26
N ASP A 9 -5.40 -9.86 -19.33
CA ASP A 9 -4.68 -8.64 -18.91
C ASP A 9 -5.48 -7.85 -17.87
N THR A 10 -4.80 -6.94 -17.18
CA THR A 10 -5.42 -6.00 -16.25
C THR A 10 -6.49 -5.16 -16.93
N ILE A 11 -7.72 -5.15 -16.41
CA ILE A 11 -8.83 -4.43 -17.02
C ILE A 11 -9.90 -3.98 -16.03
N ASP A 12 -10.51 -2.84 -16.33
CA ASP A 12 -11.73 -2.33 -15.72
C ASP A 12 -12.94 -2.60 -16.63
N TYR A 13 -13.98 -3.27 -16.10
CA TYR A 13 -15.26 -3.40 -16.77
C TYR A 13 -16.31 -2.56 -16.07
N PHE A 14 -16.89 -1.61 -16.80
CA PHE A 14 -18.03 -0.82 -16.32
C PHE A 14 -19.33 -1.34 -16.92
N TYR A 15 -20.31 -1.62 -16.07
CA TYR A 15 -21.61 -2.11 -16.50
C TYR A 15 -22.53 -0.93 -16.81
N ASP A 16 -23.07 -0.86 -18.02
CA ASP A 16 -24.08 0.14 -18.37
C ASP A 16 -25.48 -0.34 -17.96
N ILE A 17 -25.83 -0.06 -16.71
CA ILE A 17 -27.13 -0.40 -16.15
C ILE A 17 -28.07 0.80 -16.30
N PRO A 18 -29.27 0.67 -16.95
CA PRO A 18 -30.23 1.75 -17.07
C PRO A 18 -30.61 2.37 -15.72
N ASP A 19 -30.82 3.67 -15.67
CA ASP A 19 -30.98 4.43 -14.42
C ASP A 19 -32.07 3.89 -13.48
N ARG A 20 -33.15 3.35 -14.03
CA ARG A 20 -34.28 2.82 -13.25
C ARG A 20 -34.23 1.33 -12.99
N GLU A 21 -33.23 0.65 -13.48
CA GLU A 21 -33.05 -0.78 -13.22
C GLU A 21 -32.36 -1.05 -11.90
N GLN A 22 -32.62 -2.21 -11.32
CA GLN A 22 -31.95 -2.73 -10.12
C GLN A 22 -30.46 -2.66 -10.26
N LYS A 23 -29.80 -1.98 -9.33
CA LYS A 23 -28.33 -1.84 -9.29
C LYS A 23 -27.73 -2.98 -8.49
N PHE A 24 -26.99 -3.86 -9.14
CA PHE A 24 -26.27 -4.95 -8.48
C PHE A 24 -25.01 -5.35 -9.24
N ILE A 25 -24.14 -6.08 -8.55
CA ILE A 25 -23.07 -6.88 -9.12
C ILE A 25 -22.94 -8.17 -8.29
N ALA A 26 -22.69 -9.28 -8.96
CA ALA A 26 -22.50 -10.58 -8.32
C ALA A 26 -21.26 -11.26 -8.90
N ASN A 27 -20.49 -11.90 -8.03
CA ASN A 27 -19.37 -12.77 -8.38
C ASN A 27 -19.61 -14.13 -7.73
N THR A 28 -19.74 -15.19 -8.54
CA THR A 28 -20.05 -16.52 -8.05
C THR A 28 -19.08 -17.55 -8.62
N ASP A 29 -18.93 -18.64 -7.90
CA ASP A 29 -18.28 -19.85 -8.40
C ASP A 29 -19.18 -20.60 -9.43
N LYS A 30 -18.69 -21.74 -9.93
CA LYS A 30 -19.42 -22.59 -10.89
C LYS A 30 -20.70 -23.20 -10.35
N ASP A 31 -20.89 -23.24 -9.04
CA ASP A 31 -22.05 -23.79 -8.36
C ASP A 31 -23.10 -22.71 -8.02
N GLY A 32 -22.78 -21.45 -8.33
CA GLY A 32 -23.65 -20.30 -8.13
C GLY A 32 -23.55 -19.68 -6.75
N PHE A 33 -22.49 -19.99 -6.00
CA PHE A 33 -22.24 -19.49 -4.67
C PHE A 33 -21.17 -18.40 -4.68
N GLY A 34 -21.36 -17.30 -3.94
CA GLY A 34 -20.39 -16.21 -3.95
C GLY A 34 -20.88 -14.94 -3.27
N LEU A 35 -20.43 -13.78 -3.79
CA LEU A 35 -20.75 -12.46 -3.26
C LEU A 35 -21.79 -11.77 -4.15
N LEU A 36 -22.81 -11.21 -3.53
CA LEU A 36 -23.82 -10.35 -4.14
C LEU A 36 -23.82 -8.99 -3.45
N GLN A 37 -23.67 -7.93 -4.24
CA GLN A 37 -23.83 -6.54 -3.81
C GLN A 37 -24.94 -5.87 -4.62
N TRP A 38 -25.84 -5.16 -3.93
CA TRP A 38 -26.83 -4.28 -4.58
C TRP A 38 -27.00 -3.00 -3.77
N SER A 39 -27.71 -2.02 -4.35
CA SER A 39 -27.82 -0.73 -3.69
C SER A 39 -29.09 0.01 -4.06
N SER A 40 -29.35 1.10 -3.35
CA SER A 40 -30.28 2.15 -3.76
C SER A 40 -29.90 2.72 -5.13
N LEU A 41 -30.82 3.36 -5.82
CA LEU A 41 -30.69 3.82 -7.22
C LEU A 41 -29.62 4.92 -7.40
N ARG A 42 -29.26 5.62 -6.33
CA ARG A 42 -28.27 6.70 -6.39
C ARG A 42 -26.86 6.19 -6.75
N LEU A 43 -26.49 4.99 -6.36
CA LEU A 43 -25.22 4.37 -6.77
C LEU A 43 -25.38 3.76 -8.16
N LYS A 44 -25.10 4.54 -9.19
CA LYS A 44 -25.35 4.20 -10.60
C LYS A 44 -24.35 3.24 -11.18
N GLY A 45 -23.08 3.38 -10.79
CA GLY A 45 -21.96 2.63 -11.35
C GLY A 45 -21.81 1.26 -10.73
N ARG A 46 -21.44 0.30 -11.57
CA ARG A 46 -20.89 -1.00 -11.18
C ARG A 46 -19.68 -1.28 -12.02
N LYS A 47 -18.62 -1.71 -11.35
CA LYS A 47 -17.36 -2.04 -11.99
C LYS A 47 -16.86 -3.37 -11.49
N LEU A 48 -16.31 -4.17 -12.39
CA LEU A 48 -15.48 -5.31 -12.09
C LEU A 48 -14.06 -4.99 -12.56
N PHE A 49 -13.09 -5.13 -11.67
CA PHE A 49 -11.69 -5.07 -11.98
C PHE A 49 -11.07 -6.47 -11.89
N SER A 50 -10.23 -6.81 -12.83
CA SER A 50 -9.41 -8.03 -12.82
C SER A 50 -7.96 -7.69 -13.13
N TRP A 51 -7.05 -8.31 -12.39
CA TRP A 51 -5.61 -8.22 -12.67
C TRP A 51 -5.20 -8.98 -13.93
N GLY A 52 -6.01 -9.96 -14.38
CA GLY A 52 -5.62 -10.88 -15.46
C GLY A 52 -4.63 -11.96 -15.01
N HIS A 53 -3.94 -12.59 -15.96
CA HIS A 53 -3.14 -13.82 -15.71
C HIS A 53 -1.66 -13.67 -16.04
N ARG A 54 -1.13 -12.45 -16.20
CA ARG A 54 0.31 -12.24 -16.36
C ARG A 54 1.06 -12.51 -15.05
N LYS A 55 2.37 -12.68 -15.11
CA LYS A 55 3.19 -12.98 -13.93
C LYS A 55 3.07 -11.90 -12.84
N GLY A 56 3.15 -10.62 -13.20
CA GLY A 56 2.96 -9.52 -12.27
C GLY A 56 1.55 -9.47 -11.68
N SER A 57 0.55 -9.79 -12.49
CA SER A 57 -0.84 -9.93 -12.06
C SER A 57 -1.04 -11.07 -11.06
N ALA A 58 -0.40 -12.22 -11.30
CA ALA A 58 -0.41 -13.36 -10.39
C ALA A 58 0.22 -12.99 -9.03
N HIS A 59 1.30 -12.20 -9.02
CA HIS A 59 1.90 -11.69 -7.78
C HIS A 59 0.94 -10.75 -7.02
N TRP A 60 0.19 -9.88 -7.73
CA TRP A 60 -0.84 -9.06 -7.12
C TRP A 60 -1.94 -9.91 -6.49
N GLN A 61 -2.45 -10.89 -7.23
CA GLN A 61 -3.52 -11.76 -6.75
C GLN A 61 -3.06 -12.55 -5.52
N SER A 62 -1.87 -13.15 -5.54
CA SER A 62 -1.30 -13.86 -4.40
C SER A 62 -1.15 -12.99 -3.15
N LEU A 63 -0.75 -11.72 -3.32
CA LEU A 63 -0.68 -10.77 -2.21
C LEU A 63 -2.05 -10.45 -1.62
N LEU A 64 -3.05 -10.20 -2.49
CA LEU A 64 -4.38 -9.75 -2.07
C LEU A 64 -5.22 -10.87 -1.46
N THR A 65 -4.96 -12.12 -1.83
CA THR A 65 -5.72 -13.29 -1.35
C THR A 65 -4.92 -14.20 -0.40
N ASP A 66 -3.70 -13.82 -0.05
CA ASP A 66 -2.77 -14.68 0.69
C ASP A 66 -2.61 -16.06 0.02
N SER A 67 -2.51 -16.05 -1.32
CA SER A 67 -2.42 -17.24 -2.20
C SER A 67 -3.66 -18.15 -2.16
N ALA A 68 -4.81 -17.65 -1.73
CA ALA A 68 -6.05 -18.44 -1.65
C ALA A 68 -6.80 -18.61 -2.98
N GLY A 69 -6.39 -17.93 -4.04
CA GLY A 69 -7.01 -18.05 -5.37
C GLY A 69 -6.98 -16.74 -6.17
N ASP A 70 -7.73 -16.73 -7.28
CA ASP A 70 -7.81 -15.55 -8.13
C ASP A 70 -8.65 -14.45 -7.47
N TYR A 71 -8.24 -13.20 -7.72
CA TYR A 71 -8.83 -12.01 -7.15
C TYR A 71 -9.55 -11.18 -8.20
N VAL A 72 -10.74 -10.75 -7.87
CA VAL A 72 -11.48 -9.72 -8.62
C VAL A 72 -12.01 -8.66 -7.66
N GLU A 73 -12.08 -7.41 -8.10
CA GLU A 73 -12.72 -6.35 -7.35
C GLU A 73 -14.09 -6.04 -7.94
N ILE A 74 -15.10 -6.01 -7.08
CA ILE A 74 -16.39 -5.46 -7.42
C ILE A 74 -16.57 -4.11 -6.75
N GLN A 75 -17.01 -3.12 -7.50
CA GLN A 75 -17.12 -1.74 -7.02
C GLN A 75 -18.47 -1.14 -7.40
N ALA A 76 -18.99 -0.28 -6.51
CA ALA A 76 -20.15 0.56 -6.77
C ALA A 76 -19.76 2.04 -6.65
N GLY A 77 -20.44 2.91 -7.39
CA GLY A 77 -20.15 4.33 -7.39
C GLY A 77 -21.34 5.21 -7.71
N LEU A 78 -21.27 6.48 -7.29
CA LEU A 78 -22.29 7.49 -7.62
C LEU A 78 -22.35 7.76 -9.13
N GLY A 79 -21.20 7.86 -9.79
CA GLY A 79 -21.08 7.94 -11.24
C GLY A 79 -21.16 6.57 -11.92
N LYS A 80 -21.46 6.53 -13.21
CA LYS A 80 -21.46 5.28 -13.99
C LYS A 80 -20.04 4.73 -14.20
N THR A 81 -19.04 5.63 -14.26
CA THR A 81 -17.62 5.28 -14.37
C THR A 81 -16.77 6.10 -13.42
N GLN A 82 -15.51 5.72 -13.23
CA GLN A 82 -14.53 6.48 -12.44
C GLN A 82 -14.15 7.83 -13.07
N TYR A 83 -14.46 8.03 -14.33
CA TYR A 83 -14.14 9.26 -15.08
C TYR A 83 -15.27 10.28 -15.04
N GLU A 84 -16.43 9.93 -14.47
CA GLU A 84 -17.58 10.81 -14.38
C GLU A 84 -17.48 11.70 -13.15
N CYS A 85 -17.47 13.03 -13.38
CA CYS A 85 -17.50 14.03 -12.32
C CYS A 85 -18.93 14.52 -12.11
N LEU A 86 -19.51 14.23 -10.94
CA LEU A 86 -20.88 14.64 -10.61
C LEU A 86 -20.85 16.02 -9.90
N PRO A 87 -21.58 17.03 -10.42
CA PRO A 87 -21.65 18.31 -9.76
C PRO A 87 -22.45 18.19 -8.45
N MET A 88 -21.83 18.55 -7.34
CA MET A 88 -22.49 18.61 -6.04
C MET A 88 -22.63 20.07 -5.59
N PRO A 89 -23.86 20.64 -5.58
CA PRO A 89 -24.07 22.00 -5.12
C PRO A 89 -23.68 22.20 -3.66
N PRO A 90 -23.36 23.43 -3.24
CA PRO A 90 -23.06 23.71 -1.84
C PRO A 90 -24.28 23.41 -0.94
N LYS A 91 -24.01 22.97 0.29
CA LYS A 91 -25.03 22.62 1.29
C LYS A 91 -25.98 21.51 0.85
N THR A 92 -25.49 20.58 0.00
CA THR A 92 -26.24 19.41 -0.45
C THR A 92 -25.73 18.17 0.27
N SER A 93 -26.63 17.29 0.68
CA SER A 93 -26.34 15.96 1.21
C SER A 93 -26.93 14.90 0.29
N TRP A 94 -26.17 13.84 0.06
CA TRP A 94 -26.62 12.66 -0.67
C TRP A 94 -26.58 11.44 0.23
N SER A 95 -27.67 10.71 0.29
CA SER A 95 -27.74 9.44 1.02
C SER A 95 -27.90 8.29 0.06
N PHE A 96 -27.32 7.15 0.38
CA PHE A 96 -27.46 5.90 -0.35
C PHE A 96 -27.26 4.73 0.61
N ALA A 97 -27.77 3.56 0.22
CA ALA A 97 -27.54 2.31 0.93
C ALA A 97 -26.95 1.26 0.00
N GLU A 98 -26.09 0.45 0.54
CA GLU A 98 -25.52 -0.75 -0.09
C GLU A 98 -25.81 -1.97 0.77
N CYS A 99 -26.13 -3.07 0.13
CA CYS A 99 -26.32 -4.36 0.78
C CYS A 99 -25.33 -5.38 0.22
N TYR A 100 -24.79 -6.18 1.08
CA TYR A 100 -23.87 -7.27 0.77
C TYR A 100 -24.42 -8.56 1.38
N THR A 101 -24.42 -9.63 0.59
CA THR A 101 -24.82 -10.96 1.04
C THR A 101 -24.14 -12.04 0.23
N LEU A 102 -24.30 -13.28 0.65
CA LEU A 102 -23.95 -14.43 -0.16
C LEU A 102 -24.91 -14.52 -1.37
N ALA A 103 -24.36 -14.70 -2.56
CA ALA A 103 -25.11 -15.21 -3.70
C ALA A 103 -25.29 -16.72 -3.54
N ASP A 104 -26.51 -17.21 -3.78
CA ASP A 104 -26.82 -18.64 -3.88
C ASP A 104 -27.89 -18.79 -4.95
N ILE A 105 -27.45 -18.75 -6.21
CA ILE A 105 -28.34 -18.76 -7.38
C ILE A 105 -28.38 -20.10 -8.09
N GLY A 106 -27.57 -21.06 -7.63
CA GLY A 106 -27.45 -22.40 -8.15
C GLY A 106 -26.68 -22.53 -9.48
N ALA A 107 -26.04 -23.68 -9.66
CA ALA A 107 -25.19 -23.97 -10.81
C ALA A 107 -25.90 -23.85 -12.17
N GLN A 108 -27.21 -24.03 -12.21
CA GLN A 108 -27.98 -23.95 -13.47
C GLN A 108 -28.03 -22.53 -14.03
N ALA A 109 -28.18 -21.53 -13.15
CA ALA A 109 -28.15 -20.12 -13.55
C ALA A 109 -26.75 -19.69 -14.07
N VAL A 110 -25.68 -20.23 -13.48
CA VAL A 110 -24.30 -19.95 -13.93
C VAL A 110 -23.99 -20.60 -15.28
N LYS A 111 -24.52 -21.81 -15.53
CA LYS A 111 -24.34 -22.53 -16.80
C LYS A 111 -25.24 -22.02 -17.93
N GLY A 112 -26.28 -21.28 -17.60
CA GLY A 112 -27.21 -20.66 -18.53
C GLY A 112 -26.58 -19.48 -19.30
N ASP A 113 -27.41 -18.75 -20.01
CA ASP A 113 -26.97 -17.51 -20.63
C ASP A 113 -26.90 -16.37 -19.60
N TYR A 114 -26.37 -15.20 -20.02
CA TYR A 114 -26.26 -14.04 -19.14
C TYR A 114 -27.61 -13.54 -18.62
N ALA A 115 -28.68 -13.69 -19.38
CA ALA A 115 -30.03 -13.27 -18.97
C ALA A 115 -30.57 -14.17 -17.86
N ASP A 116 -30.33 -15.48 -17.92
CA ASP A 116 -30.67 -16.44 -16.86
C ASP A 116 -29.96 -16.13 -15.56
N PHE A 117 -28.65 -15.82 -15.63
CA PHE A 117 -27.87 -15.39 -14.47
C PHE A 117 -28.46 -14.12 -13.85
N VAL A 118 -28.71 -13.08 -14.65
CA VAL A 118 -29.28 -11.81 -14.18
C VAL A 118 -30.66 -12.03 -13.56
N ALA A 119 -31.50 -12.88 -14.16
CA ALA A 119 -32.84 -13.17 -13.63
C ALA A 119 -32.77 -13.88 -12.27
N ALA A 120 -31.87 -14.84 -12.11
CA ALA A 120 -31.66 -15.55 -10.84
C ALA A 120 -31.19 -14.61 -9.72
N VAL A 121 -30.19 -13.73 -10.02
CA VAL A 121 -29.74 -12.73 -9.05
C VAL A 121 -30.85 -11.76 -8.67
N LYS A 122 -31.62 -11.23 -9.64
CA LYS A 122 -32.78 -10.35 -9.35
C LYS A 122 -33.83 -11.04 -8.48
N ALA A 123 -34.10 -12.33 -8.71
CA ALA A 123 -35.03 -13.11 -7.89
C ALA A 123 -34.50 -13.29 -6.45
N GLN A 124 -33.23 -13.44 -6.26
CA GLN A 124 -32.64 -13.49 -4.92
C GLN A 124 -32.72 -12.12 -4.21
N ILE A 125 -32.39 -11.02 -4.88
CA ILE A 125 -32.49 -9.66 -4.32
C ILE A 125 -33.91 -9.37 -3.86
N ALA A 126 -34.94 -9.77 -4.62
CA ALA A 126 -36.32 -9.54 -4.28
C ALA A 126 -36.76 -10.16 -2.94
N GLN A 127 -36.01 -11.15 -2.42
CA GLN A 127 -36.26 -11.74 -1.10
C GLN A 127 -35.78 -10.85 0.07
N PHE A 128 -34.83 -9.97 -0.17
CA PHE A 128 -34.25 -9.11 0.85
C PHE A 128 -34.70 -7.65 0.78
N GLY A 129 -35.25 -7.24 -0.33
CA GLY A 129 -35.62 -5.86 -0.65
C GLY A 129 -34.79 -5.30 -1.79
N ASP A 130 -35.45 -4.81 -2.81
CA ASP A 130 -34.84 -4.22 -3.99
C ASP A 130 -34.38 -2.77 -3.76
N SER A 131 -33.90 -2.10 -4.82
CA SER A 131 -33.42 -0.73 -4.74
C SER A 131 -34.49 0.26 -4.24
N ASP A 132 -35.75 0.04 -4.58
CA ASP A 132 -36.86 0.92 -4.14
C ASP A 132 -37.16 0.73 -2.65
N ALA A 133 -37.07 -0.50 -2.15
CA ALA A 133 -37.20 -0.80 -0.72
C ALA A 133 -36.06 -0.15 0.07
N LEU A 134 -34.82 -0.22 -0.43
CA LEU A 134 -33.67 0.45 0.20
C LEU A 134 -33.81 1.97 0.22
N GLU A 135 -34.27 2.56 -0.87
CA GLU A 135 -34.53 4.00 -0.97
C GLU A 135 -35.58 4.46 0.07
N SER A 136 -36.60 3.67 0.27
CA SER A 136 -37.70 3.97 1.21
C SER A 136 -37.27 3.91 2.67
N CYS A 137 -36.33 3.08 3.05
CA CYS A 137 -35.89 2.91 4.44
C CYS A 137 -34.65 3.73 4.80
N LEU A 138 -34.00 4.42 3.85
CA LEU A 138 -32.74 5.18 4.08
C LEU A 138 -32.86 6.17 5.24
N ASP A 139 -33.91 6.96 5.29
CA ASP A 139 -34.12 7.98 6.31
C ASP A 139 -34.34 7.38 7.71
N ASP A 140 -34.97 6.23 7.81
CA ASP A 140 -35.27 5.59 9.09
C ASP A 140 -34.00 4.90 9.65
N ILE A 141 -33.22 4.20 8.81
CA ILE A 141 -31.99 3.55 9.20
C ILE A 141 -30.96 4.56 9.73
N THR A 142 -30.81 5.72 9.08
CA THR A 142 -29.82 6.71 9.47
C THR A 142 -30.18 7.43 10.77
N LYS A 143 -31.46 7.66 11.06
CA LYS A 143 -31.89 8.38 12.28
C LYS A 143 -31.59 7.61 13.57
N ASP A 144 -31.80 6.32 13.58
CA ASP A 144 -31.71 5.52 14.81
C ASP A 144 -30.26 5.08 15.12
N ILE A 145 -29.43 4.82 14.11
CA ILE A 145 -28.08 4.28 14.29
C ILE A 145 -27.07 5.39 14.52
N SER A 146 -27.16 6.53 13.81
CA SER A 146 -26.18 7.61 13.87
C SER A 146 -26.08 8.31 15.24
N LEU A 147 -27.10 8.17 16.08
CA LEU A 147 -27.16 8.76 17.42
C LEU A 147 -26.76 7.80 18.54
N GLN A 148 -26.55 6.52 18.24
CA GLN A 148 -26.14 5.54 19.24
C GLN A 148 -24.64 5.69 19.52
N LYS A 149 -24.30 5.63 20.80
CA LYS A 149 -22.90 5.61 21.23
C LYS A 149 -22.28 4.28 20.81
N GLY A 150 -21.13 4.32 20.13
CA GLY A 150 -20.40 3.11 19.76
C GLY A 150 -19.80 2.43 21.00
N GLU A 151 -19.72 1.09 20.96
CA GLU A 151 -18.92 0.32 21.89
C GLU A 151 -17.53 0.08 21.29
N LEU A 152 -16.49 0.37 22.06
CA LEU A 152 -15.13 0.13 21.61
C LEU A 152 -14.78 -1.36 21.74
N LEU A 153 -14.43 -1.97 20.61
CA LEU A 153 -13.98 -3.37 20.56
C LEU A 153 -12.47 -3.52 20.56
N LEU A 154 -11.74 -2.53 20.05
CA LEU A 154 -10.27 -2.53 19.94
C LEU A 154 -9.71 -1.15 20.26
N SER A 155 -8.55 -1.10 20.91
CA SER A 155 -7.80 0.15 21.05
C SER A 155 -7.08 0.48 19.76
N GLY A 156 -7.09 1.75 19.39
CA GLY A 156 -6.36 2.26 18.23
C GLY A 156 -5.07 2.98 18.63
N SER A 157 -4.32 3.44 17.64
CA SER A 157 -3.16 4.31 17.82
C SER A 157 -3.53 5.64 18.51
N GLY A 158 -2.55 6.43 18.93
CA GLY A 158 -2.70 7.66 19.69
C GLY A 158 -3.65 8.75 19.15
N ALA A 159 -4.29 8.54 18.00
CA ALA A 159 -5.22 9.49 17.39
C ALA A 159 -6.38 9.89 18.30
N GLY A 160 -6.92 8.97 19.10
CA GLY A 160 -8.01 9.24 20.04
C GLY A 160 -7.65 10.19 21.19
N SER A 161 -6.37 10.36 21.50
CA SER A 161 -5.90 11.30 22.54
C SER A 161 -5.87 12.75 22.08
N LEU A 162 -6.07 13.02 20.79
CA LEU A 162 -5.89 14.34 20.19
C LEU A 162 -7.13 15.25 20.27
N GLY A 163 -8.22 14.77 20.86
CA GLY A 163 -9.47 15.53 21.03
C GLY A 163 -10.24 15.74 19.72
N ASP A 164 -11.41 16.33 19.80
CA ASP A 164 -12.31 16.59 18.67
C ASP A 164 -12.83 15.35 17.91
N VAL A 165 -12.84 14.20 18.57
CA VAL A 165 -13.55 13.02 18.07
C VAL A 165 -15.06 13.26 18.27
N PRO A 166 -15.91 12.88 17.30
CA PRO A 166 -17.34 12.93 17.49
C PRO A 166 -17.77 12.23 18.78
N PRO A 167 -18.74 12.76 19.56
CA PRO A 167 -19.09 12.23 20.89
C PRO A 167 -19.49 10.77 20.90
N GLN A 168 -19.94 10.23 19.76
CA GLN A 168 -20.32 8.84 19.59
C GLN A 168 -19.12 7.91 19.35
N LEU A 169 -17.93 8.44 19.13
CA LEU A 169 -16.70 7.68 18.96
C LEU A 169 -15.84 7.85 20.22
N GLU A 170 -15.82 6.83 21.07
CA GLU A 170 -14.86 6.72 22.17
C GLU A 170 -13.78 5.72 21.82
N PHE A 171 -12.52 6.15 21.96
CA PHE A 171 -11.36 5.30 21.77
C PHE A 171 -10.65 5.11 23.11
N VAL A 172 -10.34 3.87 23.45
CA VAL A 172 -9.47 3.58 24.59
C VAL A 172 -8.03 3.86 24.18
N GLY A 173 -7.27 4.48 25.06
CA GLY A 173 -5.87 4.78 24.84
C GLY A 173 -5.00 3.53 24.79
N ASP A 174 -3.99 3.55 23.95
CA ASP A 174 -2.86 2.63 23.87
C ASP A 174 -1.58 3.28 24.41
N GLU A 175 -0.41 2.65 24.21
CA GLU A 175 0.88 3.19 24.65
C GLU A 175 1.21 4.52 23.95
N GLU A 176 0.82 4.71 22.70
CA GLU A 176 1.01 5.98 21.98
C GLU A 176 0.13 7.08 22.55
N SER A 177 -1.12 6.77 22.86
CA SER A 177 -2.03 7.69 23.57
C SER A 177 -1.51 8.09 24.94
N ALA A 178 -0.93 7.13 25.66
CA ALA A 178 -0.32 7.37 26.96
C ALA A 178 0.89 8.31 26.84
N TYR A 179 1.71 8.14 25.82
CA TYR A 179 2.83 9.05 25.53
C TYR A 179 2.36 10.50 25.30
N TRP A 180 1.40 10.71 24.40
CA TRP A 180 0.88 12.06 24.11
C TRP A 180 0.19 12.70 25.31
N ARG A 181 -0.54 11.89 26.11
CA ARG A 181 -1.18 12.36 27.33
C ARG A 181 -0.14 12.81 28.36
N ALA A 182 0.89 11.99 28.58
CA ALA A 182 1.97 12.30 29.51
C ALA A 182 2.69 13.60 29.14
N LEU A 183 2.96 13.84 27.85
CA LEU A 183 3.52 15.11 27.38
C LEU A 183 2.56 16.29 27.61
N SER A 184 1.28 16.12 27.29
CA SER A 184 0.26 17.19 27.48
C SER A 184 0.06 17.56 28.95
N GLU A 185 0.16 16.59 29.86
CA GLU A 185 0.02 16.76 31.30
C GLU A 185 1.35 17.13 31.99
N ASN A 186 2.41 17.30 31.23
CA ASN A 186 3.77 17.56 31.74
C ASN A 186 4.27 16.49 32.72
N SER A 187 3.87 15.24 32.51
CA SER A 187 4.29 14.08 33.31
C SER A 187 5.67 13.58 32.89
N ASP A 188 6.48 13.08 33.82
CA ASP A 188 7.80 12.51 33.55
C ASP A 188 7.73 11.08 33.00
N SER A 189 6.59 10.41 33.13
CA SER A 189 6.41 8.99 32.73
C SER A 189 5.81 8.87 31.34
N CYS A 190 6.62 9.04 30.29
CA CYS A 190 6.17 8.96 28.90
C CYS A 190 6.24 7.53 28.29
N GLY A 191 6.50 6.49 29.08
CA GLY A 191 6.62 5.12 28.55
C GLY A 191 7.75 4.93 27.53
N GLY A 192 7.74 3.81 26.80
CA GLY A 192 8.72 3.44 25.77
C GLY A 192 8.33 3.73 24.34
N ALA A 193 7.08 4.16 24.09
CA ALA A 193 6.56 4.40 22.76
C ALA A 193 7.27 5.56 22.05
N VAL A 194 7.39 5.43 20.72
CA VAL A 194 7.92 6.47 19.81
C VAL A 194 6.89 6.69 18.70
N PRO A 195 5.73 7.31 19.03
CA PRO A 195 4.67 7.49 18.05
C PRO A 195 5.04 8.49 16.97
N PHE A 196 4.49 8.32 15.77
CA PHE A 196 4.61 9.29 14.70
C PHE A 196 3.81 10.55 15.04
N PRO A 197 4.43 11.75 14.97
CA PRO A 197 3.72 13.01 15.15
C PRO A 197 2.98 13.40 13.86
N PHE A 198 1.78 13.94 14.00
CA PHE A 198 1.04 14.55 12.89
C PHE A 198 0.14 15.67 13.35
N GLY A 199 0.03 16.71 12.53
CA GLY A 199 -0.81 17.87 12.79
C GLY A 199 -0.23 18.89 13.76
N ALA A 200 -0.90 20.05 13.83
CA ALA A 200 -0.42 21.21 14.57
C ALA A 200 -0.41 20.99 16.09
N ARG A 201 -1.43 20.30 16.62
CA ARG A 201 -1.55 20.08 18.07
C ARG A 201 -0.40 19.26 18.65
N GLN A 202 0.01 18.17 17.96
CA GLN A 202 1.15 17.38 18.42
C GLN A 202 2.46 18.17 18.33
N ARG A 203 2.61 18.98 17.28
CA ARG A 203 3.74 19.91 17.18
C ARG A 203 3.80 20.85 18.38
N ASP A 204 2.68 21.48 18.76
CA ASP A 204 2.64 22.41 19.88
C ASP A 204 3.02 21.71 21.19
N ILE A 205 2.50 20.50 21.43
CA ILE A 205 2.87 19.69 22.60
C ILE A 205 4.38 19.37 22.60
N LEU A 206 4.96 19.01 21.47
CA LEU A 206 6.41 18.74 21.37
C LEU A 206 7.23 20.00 21.64
N LEU A 207 6.81 21.17 21.11
CA LEU A 207 7.49 22.44 21.33
C LEU A 207 7.43 22.88 22.79
N GLU A 208 6.29 22.73 23.47
CA GLU A 208 6.13 23.02 24.90
C GLU A 208 7.04 22.14 25.78
N ASN A 209 7.29 20.91 25.35
CA ASN A 209 8.13 19.95 26.06
C ASN A 209 9.60 19.93 25.59
N ARG A 210 10.03 20.83 24.71
CA ARG A 210 11.37 20.81 24.10
C ARG A 210 12.53 20.95 25.09
N SER A 211 12.28 21.53 26.26
CA SER A 211 13.29 21.68 27.31
C SER A 211 13.66 20.38 28.02
N ARG A 212 12.91 19.29 27.77
CA ARG A 212 13.23 17.97 28.31
C ARG A 212 14.40 17.36 27.57
N SER A 213 15.26 16.68 28.28
CA SER A 213 16.39 15.92 27.68
C SER A 213 15.90 14.55 27.14
N ASP A 214 14.82 14.53 26.38
CA ASP A 214 14.25 13.34 25.77
C ASP A 214 14.52 13.38 24.24
N TRP A 215 15.33 12.42 23.76
CA TRP A 215 15.68 12.31 22.35
C TRP A 215 14.47 12.21 21.43
N ARG A 216 13.36 11.59 21.89
CA ARG A 216 12.14 11.38 21.11
C ARG A 216 11.51 12.70 20.68
N ILE A 217 11.49 13.70 21.54
CA ILE A 217 10.90 15.00 21.25
C ILE A 217 11.62 15.69 20.08
N CYS A 218 12.96 15.73 20.13
CA CYS A 218 13.76 16.30 19.05
C CYS A 218 13.66 15.47 17.76
N TYR A 219 13.62 14.13 17.88
CA TYR A 219 13.41 13.21 16.74
C TYR A 219 12.06 13.43 16.06
N GLN A 220 10.98 13.54 16.84
CA GLN A 220 9.63 13.78 16.32
C GLN A 220 9.48 15.16 15.67
N LEU A 221 10.09 16.18 16.24
CA LEU A 221 10.16 17.51 15.60
C LEU A 221 10.97 17.45 14.30
N ALA A 222 12.04 16.65 14.26
CA ALA A 222 12.82 16.43 13.03
C ALA A 222 11.99 15.70 11.95
N LEU A 223 11.14 14.72 12.33
CA LEU A 223 10.22 14.06 11.40
C LEU A 223 9.24 15.07 10.79
N LEU A 224 8.63 15.94 11.59
CA LEU A 224 7.73 16.99 11.10
C LEU A 224 8.44 17.97 10.15
N ALA A 225 9.66 18.37 10.50
CA ALA A 225 10.46 19.25 9.63
C ALA A 225 10.86 18.56 8.32
N TYR A 226 11.15 17.25 8.37
CA TYR A 226 11.45 16.44 7.18
C TYR A 226 10.24 16.33 6.25
N ASP A 227 9.05 16.06 6.79
CA ASP A 227 7.79 16.01 6.03
C ASP A 227 7.48 17.34 5.34
N GLU A 228 7.71 18.44 6.03
CA GLU A 228 7.60 19.81 5.48
C GLU A 228 8.72 20.19 4.50
N ARG A 229 9.64 19.29 4.22
CA ARG A 229 10.83 19.51 3.39
C ARG A 229 11.78 20.61 3.90
N ASN A 230 11.69 20.94 5.18
CA ASN A 230 12.65 21.82 5.84
C ASN A 230 13.84 21.01 6.34
N PHE A 231 14.66 20.53 5.41
CA PHE A 231 15.77 19.61 5.69
C PHE A 231 16.86 20.23 6.56
N ALA A 232 17.01 21.55 6.57
CA ALA A 232 17.98 22.24 7.42
C ALA A 232 17.57 22.15 8.91
N ASP A 233 16.33 22.44 9.23
CA ASP A 233 15.79 22.30 10.58
C ASP A 233 15.72 20.82 11.00
N ALA A 234 15.29 19.94 10.10
CA ALA A 234 15.28 18.49 10.33
C ALA A 234 16.69 17.99 10.72
N LYS A 235 17.73 18.43 10.01
CA LYS A 235 19.13 18.11 10.32
C LYS A 235 19.54 18.57 11.72
N SER A 236 19.21 19.82 12.06
CA SER A 236 19.53 20.41 13.36
C SER A 236 18.87 19.66 14.51
N LEU A 237 17.54 19.44 14.39
CA LEU A 237 16.72 18.74 15.39
C LEU A 237 17.12 17.28 15.55
N CYS A 238 17.38 16.58 14.47
CA CYS A 238 17.82 15.19 14.51
C CYS A 238 19.24 15.08 15.11
N GLY A 239 20.11 16.03 14.82
CA GLY A 239 21.44 16.12 15.46
C GLY A 239 21.34 16.37 16.97
N GLU A 240 20.42 17.21 17.41
CA GLU A 240 20.12 17.43 18.84
C GLU A 240 19.59 16.16 19.52
N SER A 241 18.67 15.43 18.85
CA SER A 241 18.18 14.13 19.32
C SER A 241 19.34 13.15 19.59
N MET A 242 20.33 13.10 18.70
CA MET A 242 21.50 12.22 18.85
C MET A 242 22.40 12.59 20.03
N VAL A 243 22.35 13.83 20.52
CA VAL A 243 23.12 14.24 21.72
C VAL A 243 22.52 13.62 22.97
N TYR A 244 21.19 13.48 23.02
CA TYR A 244 20.51 12.87 24.16
C TYR A 244 20.58 11.32 24.14
N ASP A 245 20.38 10.72 22.98
CA ASP A 245 20.53 9.28 22.76
C ASP A 245 20.80 8.99 21.27
N ASN A 246 21.91 8.31 20.99
CA ASN A 246 22.32 8.01 19.64
C ASN A 246 21.91 6.58 19.27
N ASN A 247 20.71 6.42 18.71
CA ASN A 247 20.07 5.16 18.43
C ASN A 247 19.73 4.97 16.93
N LEU A 248 19.10 3.85 16.59
CA LEU A 248 18.75 3.53 15.21
C LEU A 248 17.75 4.54 14.61
N TYR A 249 16.74 4.99 15.34
CA TYR A 249 15.71 5.91 14.84
C TYR A 249 16.30 7.21 14.29
N ASN A 250 17.13 7.88 15.08
CA ASN A 250 17.70 9.15 14.66
C ASN A 250 18.80 9.00 13.62
N ASN A 251 19.62 7.93 13.65
CA ASN A 251 20.58 7.66 12.59
C ASN A 251 19.90 7.35 11.26
N TYR A 252 18.79 6.61 11.29
CA TYR A 252 18.02 6.29 10.11
C TYR A 252 17.42 7.55 9.49
N LEU A 253 16.69 8.35 10.25
CA LEU A 253 16.14 9.63 9.76
C LEU A 253 17.25 10.55 9.25
N TYR A 254 18.38 10.63 9.97
CA TYR A 254 19.48 11.50 9.59
C TYR A 254 20.13 11.08 8.26
N THR A 255 20.17 9.77 7.97
CA THR A 255 20.63 9.25 6.67
C THR A 255 19.79 9.81 5.52
N PHE A 256 18.48 9.79 5.65
CA PHE A 256 17.57 10.33 4.64
C PHE A 256 17.65 11.85 4.53
N ILE A 257 17.79 12.56 5.65
CA ILE A 257 18.00 14.03 5.65
C ILE A 257 19.30 14.37 4.89
N MET A 258 20.39 13.66 5.16
CA MET A 258 21.68 13.88 4.48
C MET A 258 21.58 13.58 2.98
N HIS A 259 20.82 12.56 2.59
CA HIS A 259 20.53 12.27 1.18
C HIS A 259 19.81 13.44 0.50
N GLN A 260 18.74 13.97 1.10
CA GLN A 260 18.00 15.10 0.56
C GLN A 260 18.86 16.37 0.43
N LEU A 261 19.83 16.54 1.32
CA LEU A 261 20.77 17.67 1.27
C LEU A 261 21.96 17.44 0.34
N GLY A 262 22.09 16.26 -0.28
CA GLY A 262 23.26 15.89 -1.08
C GLY A 262 24.57 15.84 -0.28
N ASP A 263 24.50 15.61 1.03
CA ASP A 263 25.63 15.60 1.94
C ASP A 263 26.34 14.23 1.91
N LYS A 264 27.64 14.22 1.61
CA LYS A 264 28.46 13.00 1.50
C LYS A 264 28.53 12.19 2.80
N ASN A 265 28.28 12.80 3.95
CA ASN A 265 28.21 12.09 5.23
C ASN A 265 27.02 11.13 5.32
N MET A 266 26.09 11.16 4.37
CA MET A 266 25.01 10.17 4.25
C MET A 266 25.55 8.73 4.34
N LEU A 267 26.68 8.43 3.68
CA LEU A 267 27.28 7.09 3.70
C LEU A 267 27.71 6.64 5.10
N TYR A 268 28.28 7.55 5.90
CA TYR A 268 28.63 7.24 7.28
C TYR A 268 27.43 6.83 8.12
N PHE A 269 26.32 7.55 7.98
CA PHE A 269 25.09 7.25 8.74
C PHE A 269 24.38 6.00 8.19
N ALA A 270 24.42 5.76 6.89
CA ALA A 270 23.96 4.51 6.29
C ALA A 270 24.69 3.29 6.87
N ASP A 271 26.03 3.34 6.96
CA ASP A 271 26.85 2.29 7.56
C ASP A 271 26.52 2.08 9.03
N LYS A 272 26.26 3.17 9.74
CA LYS A 272 25.88 3.11 11.14
C LYS A 272 24.50 2.46 11.33
N CYS A 273 23.53 2.73 10.44
CA CYS A 273 22.25 2.05 10.44
C CYS A 273 22.40 0.55 10.22
N LEU A 274 23.17 0.13 9.23
CA LEU A 274 23.44 -1.29 8.96
C LEU A 274 24.08 -2.00 10.16
N THR A 275 24.93 -1.28 10.91
CA THR A 275 25.54 -1.81 12.15
C THR A 275 24.53 -1.90 13.29
N LEU A 276 23.66 -0.90 13.46
CA LEU A 276 22.72 -0.80 14.56
C LEU A 276 21.47 -1.69 14.40
N CYS A 277 21.03 -1.92 13.15
CA CYS A 277 19.80 -2.67 12.87
C CYS A 277 19.89 -4.17 13.13
N ARG A 278 21.09 -4.71 13.39
CA ARG A 278 21.32 -6.12 13.76
C ARG A 278 20.59 -7.12 12.86
N CYS A 279 20.65 -6.94 11.55
CA CYS A 279 20.01 -7.81 10.57
C CYS A 279 18.48 -7.64 10.45
N GLU A 280 17.92 -6.53 10.84
CA GLU A 280 16.53 -6.20 10.54
C GLU A 280 16.36 -5.93 9.04
N TYR A 281 15.52 -6.75 8.38
CA TYR A 281 15.36 -6.71 6.92
C TYR A 281 14.86 -5.36 6.41
N SER A 282 13.81 -4.81 7.02
CA SER A 282 13.16 -3.57 6.58
C SER A 282 14.13 -2.38 6.55
N VAL A 283 14.96 -2.23 7.59
CA VAL A 283 15.98 -1.18 7.65
C VAL A 283 17.08 -1.43 6.63
N THR A 284 17.57 -2.67 6.53
CA THR A 284 18.64 -3.04 5.59
C THR A 284 18.19 -2.80 4.15
N GLU A 285 16.98 -3.23 3.79
CA GLU A 285 16.40 -3.04 2.46
C GLU A 285 16.28 -1.57 2.12
N SER A 286 15.75 -0.77 3.04
CA SER A 286 15.58 0.67 2.85
C SER A 286 16.92 1.41 2.67
N ILE A 287 17.96 1.05 3.43
CA ILE A 287 19.31 1.62 3.27
C ILE A 287 19.92 1.18 1.94
N PHE A 288 19.78 -0.08 1.53
CA PHE A 288 20.25 -0.55 0.22
C PHE A 288 19.52 0.16 -0.92
N GLY A 289 18.21 0.37 -0.81
CA GLY A 289 17.43 1.17 -1.74
C GLY A 289 17.95 2.59 -1.88
N LEU A 290 18.24 3.25 -0.77
CA LEU A 290 18.83 4.60 -0.74
C LEU A 290 20.23 4.65 -1.38
N LEU A 291 21.08 3.66 -1.10
CA LEU A 291 22.42 3.55 -1.72
C LEU A 291 22.32 3.34 -3.23
N PHE A 292 21.34 2.54 -3.66
CA PHE A 292 21.03 2.30 -5.07
C PHE A 292 20.56 3.59 -5.75
N GLU A 293 19.54 4.27 -5.22
CA GLU A 293 19.00 5.51 -5.76
C GLU A 293 20.03 6.63 -5.86
N SER A 294 20.94 6.68 -4.89
CA SER A 294 22.04 7.66 -4.87
C SER A 294 23.24 7.27 -5.72
N GLY A 295 23.21 6.12 -6.43
CA GLY A 295 24.30 5.64 -7.29
C GLY A 295 25.53 5.14 -6.54
N ASN A 296 25.41 4.86 -5.24
CA ASN A 296 26.51 4.37 -4.40
C ASN A 296 26.70 2.85 -4.52
N TYR A 297 26.76 2.34 -5.75
CA TYR A 297 26.86 0.92 -6.07
C TYR A 297 28.04 0.21 -5.43
N GLY A 298 29.20 0.88 -5.37
CA GLY A 298 30.39 0.33 -4.71
C GLY A 298 30.15 0.04 -3.22
N ARG A 299 29.32 0.85 -2.54
CA ARG A 299 28.99 0.59 -1.14
C ARG A 299 28.01 -0.57 -0.98
N VAL A 300 27.03 -0.72 -1.88
CA VAL A 300 26.17 -1.91 -1.91
C VAL A 300 27.02 -3.18 -2.03
N ILE A 301 27.96 -3.21 -2.99
CA ILE A 301 28.85 -4.37 -3.21
C ILE A 301 29.71 -4.66 -1.95
N SER A 302 30.25 -3.64 -1.30
CA SER A 302 31.11 -3.85 -0.12
C SER A 302 30.33 -4.19 1.15
N ALA A 303 29.10 -3.69 1.31
CA ALA A 303 28.27 -3.96 2.49
C ALA A 303 27.60 -5.34 2.44
N PHE A 304 27.24 -5.83 1.25
CA PHE A 304 26.49 -7.07 1.11
C PHE A 304 27.13 -8.30 1.80
N PRO A 305 28.44 -8.58 1.65
CA PRO A 305 29.07 -9.71 2.34
C PRO A 305 29.17 -9.53 3.87
N GLU A 306 28.93 -8.32 4.40
CA GLU A 306 28.92 -8.05 5.84
C GLU A 306 27.52 -8.37 6.47
N LEU A 307 26.51 -8.60 5.65
CA LEU A 307 25.17 -8.97 6.08
C LEU A 307 25.13 -10.42 6.61
N SER A 308 24.11 -10.73 7.42
CA SER A 308 23.89 -12.11 7.85
C SER A 308 23.54 -13.02 6.67
N ASP A 309 23.79 -14.32 6.83
CA ASP A 309 23.46 -15.33 5.80
C ASP A 309 21.96 -15.31 5.41
N GLU A 310 21.10 -14.92 6.33
CA GLU A 310 19.66 -14.79 6.07
C GLU A 310 19.36 -13.60 5.15
N LEU A 311 19.93 -12.45 5.44
CA LEU A 311 19.78 -11.25 4.61
C LEU A 311 20.42 -11.41 3.24
N GLN A 312 21.58 -12.07 3.14
CA GLN A 312 22.21 -12.35 1.85
C GLN A 312 21.36 -13.25 0.93
N LYS A 313 20.41 -14.01 1.48
CA LYS A 313 19.47 -14.84 0.71
C LYS A 313 18.23 -14.05 0.27
N MET A 314 17.98 -12.86 0.81
CA MET A 314 16.80 -12.06 0.49
C MET A 314 16.83 -11.61 -0.97
N PRO A 315 15.82 -11.97 -1.79
CA PRO A 315 15.84 -11.70 -3.22
C PRO A 315 15.97 -10.22 -3.56
N ARG A 316 15.35 -9.32 -2.81
CA ARG A 316 15.42 -7.88 -3.03
C ARG A 316 16.84 -7.34 -2.84
N LEU A 317 17.54 -7.77 -1.79
CA LEU A 317 18.93 -7.35 -1.54
C LEU A 317 19.88 -7.91 -2.62
N ARG A 318 19.65 -9.13 -3.09
CA ARG A 318 20.39 -9.73 -4.21
C ARG A 318 20.14 -8.98 -5.52
N MET A 319 18.93 -8.48 -5.75
CA MET A 319 18.61 -7.63 -6.88
C MET A 319 19.41 -6.33 -6.85
N TYR A 320 19.47 -5.64 -5.71
CA TYR A 320 20.29 -4.44 -5.57
C TYR A 320 21.77 -4.74 -5.82
N LEU A 321 22.27 -5.88 -5.34
CA LEU A 321 23.66 -6.32 -5.60
C LEU A 321 23.89 -6.58 -7.08
N ALA A 322 22.99 -7.26 -7.79
CA ALA A 322 23.11 -7.54 -9.21
C ALA A 322 23.15 -6.24 -10.03
N ILE A 323 22.29 -5.30 -9.72
CA ILE A 323 22.26 -3.98 -10.36
C ILE A 323 23.58 -3.22 -10.06
N ALA A 324 24.04 -3.28 -8.80
CA ALA A 324 25.28 -2.63 -8.41
C ALA A 324 26.49 -3.20 -9.17
N TYR A 325 26.55 -4.51 -9.38
CA TYR A 325 27.61 -5.14 -10.22
C TYR A 325 27.50 -4.68 -11.67
N LEU A 326 26.32 -4.63 -12.26
CA LEU A 326 26.14 -4.15 -13.63
C LEU A 326 26.67 -2.72 -13.80
N HIS A 327 26.32 -1.83 -12.89
CA HIS A 327 26.79 -0.44 -12.91
C HIS A 327 28.28 -0.26 -12.54
N SER A 328 28.91 -1.31 -12.01
CA SER A 328 30.34 -1.35 -11.69
C SER A 328 31.16 -2.11 -12.74
N ALA A 329 30.63 -2.23 -13.97
CA ALA A 329 31.25 -2.93 -15.10
C ALA A 329 31.60 -4.39 -14.81
N ASN A 330 30.77 -5.10 -14.05
CA ASN A 330 30.90 -6.52 -13.75
C ASN A 330 29.60 -7.26 -14.09
N ALA A 331 29.31 -7.28 -15.41
CA ALA A 331 28.08 -7.84 -15.92
C ALA A 331 27.98 -9.38 -15.75
N GLU A 332 29.12 -10.07 -15.68
CA GLU A 332 29.18 -11.52 -15.43
C GLU A 332 28.59 -11.86 -14.05
N LYS A 333 29.01 -11.13 -13.00
CA LYS A 333 28.44 -11.33 -11.66
C LYS A 333 26.98 -10.92 -11.57
N ALA A 334 26.58 -9.87 -12.29
CA ALA A 334 25.18 -9.48 -12.36
C ALA A 334 24.34 -10.60 -13.03
N GLN A 335 24.84 -11.22 -14.09
CA GLN A 335 24.18 -12.34 -14.75
C GLN A 335 24.11 -13.59 -13.86
N GLU A 336 25.20 -13.92 -13.16
CA GLU A 336 25.24 -15.04 -12.21
C GLU A 336 24.13 -14.88 -11.15
N LEU A 337 24.03 -13.72 -10.52
CA LEU A 337 23.01 -13.45 -9.51
C LEU A 337 21.58 -13.50 -10.06
N LEU A 338 21.38 -13.00 -11.28
CA LEU A 338 20.05 -12.98 -11.92
C LEU A 338 19.56 -14.36 -12.32
N LEU A 339 20.47 -15.25 -12.79
CA LEU A 339 20.14 -16.53 -13.37
C LEU A 339 20.40 -17.75 -12.45
N GLU A 340 21.05 -17.53 -11.31
CA GLU A 340 21.39 -18.59 -10.36
C GLU A 340 20.13 -19.31 -9.85
N ASN A 341 20.18 -20.64 -9.77
CA ASN A 341 19.09 -21.49 -9.25
C ASN A 341 17.73 -21.31 -9.95
N GLY A 342 17.76 -21.00 -11.26
CA GLY A 342 16.53 -20.85 -12.06
C GLY A 342 16.05 -19.41 -12.20
N GLY A 343 16.77 -18.46 -11.64
CA GLY A 343 16.53 -17.03 -11.73
C GLY A 343 16.19 -16.38 -10.40
N LEU A 344 16.39 -15.09 -10.35
CA LEU A 344 16.03 -14.27 -9.19
C LEU A 344 14.50 -14.10 -9.14
N GLU A 345 13.86 -14.73 -8.18
CA GLU A 345 12.41 -14.62 -7.98
C GLU A 345 12.11 -13.59 -6.90
N LEU A 346 11.37 -12.53 -7.28
CA LEU A 346 10.97 -11.43 -6.42
C LEU A 346 9.44 -11.44 -6.32
N LEU A 347 8.91 -11.87 -5.18
CA LEU A 347 7.46 -11.93 -4.94
C LEU A 347 6.82 -10.55 -4.73
N ASP A 348 7.62 -9.55 -4.41
CA ASP A 348 7.21 -8.17 -4.18
C ASP A 348 7.26 -7.28 -5.43
N ILE A 349 7.74 -7.79 -6.56
CA ILE A 349 7.63 -7.13 -7.87
C ILE A 349 6.28 -7.47 -8.51
N ARG A 350 5.62 -6.44 -9.02
CA ARG A 350 4.28 -6.53 -9.60
C ARG A 350 4.24 -5.95 -11.00
N GLU A 351 3.09 -6.08 -11.64
CA GLU A 351 2.88 -5.57 -13.00
C GLU A 351 3.19 -4.08 -13.09
N GLY A 352 3.88 -3.70 -14.15
CA GLY A 352 4.36 -2.33 -14.40
C GLY A 352 5.80 -2.06 -13.94
N ASP A 353 6.39 -2.92 -13.11
CA ASP A 353 7.79 -2.79 -12.70
C ASP A 353 8.73 -3.14 -13.85
N ARG A 354 9.74 -2.30 -14.07
CA ARG A 354 10.75 -2.47 -15.14
C ARG A 354 12.14 -2.83 -14.62
N THR A 355 12.28 -3.10 -13.35
CA THR A 355 13.62 -3.26 -12.75
C THR A 355 14.33 -4.48 -13.28
N LEU A 356 13.67 -5.65 -13.30
CA LEU A 356 14.27 -6.89 -13.84
C LEU A 356 14.43 -6.85 -15.36
N ASP A 357 13.49 -6.26 -16.09
CA ASP A 357 13.60 -6.04 -17.54
C ASP A 357 14.85 -5.21 -17.87
N ARG A 358 15.03 -4.08 -17.19
CA ARG A 358 16.21 -3.20 -17.39
C ARG A 358 17.52 -3.90 -17.00
N LEU A 359 17.52 -4.64 -15.90
CA LEU A 359 18.69 -5.40 -15.46
C LEU A 359 19.07 -6.44 -16.51
N TYR A 360 18.12 -7.25 -17.00
CA TYR A 360 18.37 -8.26 -18.02
C TYR A 360 18.90 -7.66 -19.32
N ARG A 361 18.24 -6.62 -19.85
CA ARG A 361 18.66 -5.92 -21.07
C ARG A 361 20.05 -5.27 -20.92
N GLY A 362 20.34 -4.71 -19.74
CA GLY A 362 21.65 -4.13 -19.45
C GLY A 362 22.76 -5.19 -19.47
N ILE A 363 22.53 -6.35 -18.85
CA ILE A 363 23.48 -7.47 -18.89
C ILE A 363 23.71 -7.96 -20.33
N ARG A 364 22.64 -8.12 -21.12
CA ARG A 364 22.77 -8.54 -22.52
C ARG A 364 23.57 -7.57 -23.36
N LYS A 365 23.37 -6.28 -23.15
CA LYS A 365 24.14 -5.23 -23.81
C LYS A 365 25.63 -5.32 -23.46
N GLU A 366 25.97 -5.40 -22.17
CA GLU A 366 27.36 -5.38 -21.74
C GLU A 366 28.15 -6.65 -22.10
N LEU A 367 27.50 -7.84 -22.05
CA LEU A 367 28.18 -9.12 -22.32
C LEU A 367 28.19 -9.51 -23.80
N PHE A 368 27.17 -9.12 -24.57
CA PHE A 368 26.95 -9.64 -25.93
C PHE A 368 26.81 -8.54 -26.99
N ASP A 369 26.95 -7.27 -26.61
CA ASP A 369 26.75 -6.10 -27.49
C ASP A 369 25.37 -6.08 -28.19
N GLU A 370 24.35 -6.62 -27.52
CA GLU A 370 22.99 -6.65 -28.04
C GLU A 370 22.30 -5.29 -27.87
N ASP A 371 21.51 -4.88 -28.87
CA ASP A 371 20.67 -3.69 -28.78
C ASP A 371 19.56 -3.94 -27.73
N PRO A 372 19.54 -3.20 -26.61
CA PRO A 372 18.55 -3.40 -25.54
C PRO A 372 17.09 -3.37 -26.02
N LYS A 373 16.80 -2.61 -27.08
CA LYS A 373 15.44 -2.52 -27.65
C LYS A 373 15.01 -3.78 -28.40
N LYS A 374 15.97 -4.61 -28.82
CA LYS A 374 15.72 -5.83 -29.59
C LYS A 374 15.83 -7.10 -28.72
N VAL A 375 16.29 -6.97 -27.49
CA VAL A 375 16.40 -8.11 -26.56
C VAL A 375 15.02 -8.61 -26.19
N THR A 376 14.74 -9.87 -26.41
CA THR A 376 13.56 -10.55 -25.87
C THR A 376 13.82 -10.91 -24.42
N VAL A 377 13.05 -10.33 -23.51
CA VAL A 377 13.15 -10.58 -22.07
C VAL A 377 12.39 -11.88 -21.75
N PRO A 378 12.99 -12.83 -21.00
CA PRO A 378 12.27 -13.99 -20.51
C PRO A 378 11.06 -13.61 -19.66
N GLU A 379 9.99 -14.39 -19.74
CA GLU A 379 8.72 -14.14 -19.03
C GLU A 379 8.92 -13.91 -17.52
N GLN A 380 9.83 -14.62 -16.91
CA GLN A 380 10.16 -14.51 -15.49
C GLN A 380 10.71 -13.13 -15.07
N PHE A 381 11.14 -12.29 -16.02
CA PHE A 381 11.65 -10.95 -15.79
C PHE A 381 10.80 -9.86 -16.46
N ASP A 382 9.73 -10.25 -17.16
CA ASP A 382 8.83 -9.34 -17.90
C ASP A 382 7.57 -9.05 -17.10
N PHE A 383 7.61 -7.94 -16.35
CA PHE A 383 6.49 -7.42 -15.58
C PHE A 383 5.83 -6.18 -16.23
N ILE A 384 6.15 -5.92 -17.50
CA ILE A 384 5.67 -4.74 -18.22
C ILE A 384 4.21 -4.94 -18.62
N VAL A 385 3.36 -3.93 -18.39
CA VAL A 385 1.97 -3.90 -18.86
C VAL A 385 1.92 -3.95 -20.38
N ALA A 386 0.92 -4.64 -20.95
CA ALA A 386 0.79 -4.85 -22.39
C ALA A 386 0.88 -3.55 -23.21
N ASP A 387 0.21 -2.50 -22.74
CA ASP A 387 0.12 -1.20 -23.40
C ASP A 387 1.42 -0.37 -23.34
N GLN A 388 2.44 -0.84 -22.62
CA GLN A 388 3.73 -0.16 -22.43
C GLN A 388 4.89 -0.88 -23.14
N LYS A 389 4.58 -1.86 -24.00
CA LYS A 389 5.58 -2.68 -24.71
C LYS A 389 6.14 -2.05 -26.01
N ASP A 390 6.01 -0.74 -26.22
CA ASP A 390 6.54 -0.01 -27.36
C ASP A 390 8.04 0.33 -27.26
#